data_f4233282c177f66f4adfc16171e29201
#
_entry.id   f4233282c177f66f4adfc16171e29201
#
_cell.length_a   1.000
_cell.length_b   1.000
_cell.length_c   1.000
_cell.angle_alpha   90.00
_cell.angle_beta   90.00
_cell.angle_gamma   90.00
#
_symmetry.space_group_name_H-M   'P 1'
#
loop_
_entity.id
_entity.type
_entity.pdbx_description
1 polymer ?
#
loop_
_entity_poly.entity_id
_entity_poly.type
_entity_poly.pdbx_seq_one_letter_code
_entity_poly.pdbx_strand_id
1 'polypeptide(L)'
;MAKGARIVLNSKYFRVAQPGEKPNGKTILSKAAATNLIEYIATREGVSLNYTFSEEVAPRAATHKQKETIEGLLELIPEGKDTLEYNDYIENPTIKNASELISRVGEMGMEDTLDVDSASNLIEYVAMRPGAVRVGEHGLFSSENSLNLEEAKKEISEHKGRIWSHVISLRREDADVLGYNTQCPWRNLVISQLDTIAHAHHISVNNLRWYAGMHDTSHHPHIHLEVFSNDETEGYLSPKGIEKMKSAFAHEIFEIELGQVEQEKTKHRDQLKLKFNELFNQIENNPLLQYDEKILQRLAEKLLDLSKELPDKGRKYYKFMPKNIKEKVDNLLEETINNSPALKEMYNTWCEKQVEIEKIYKNEPEQAISILSRPEFKSLKNSILRSAYALRYAENGQRSVESQGDTIRIATSEKDIQSIMDWSLLELQEEAEHHNLNACYQLAKKYQTGDGIKMDLYKAAMWYS
;
A
#
# COMPACT_ATOMS: atom_id res chain seq x y z
N MET A 1 13.68 12.99 -15.42
CA MET A 1 12.72 12.35 -14.51
C MET A 1 13.35 12.35 -13.13
N ALA A 2 12.67 12.82 -12.09
CA ALA A 2 13.18 12.81 -10.73
C ALA A 2 13.52 11.38 -10.33
N LYS A 3 14.72 11.16 -9.85
CA LYS A 3 15.16 9.88 -9.29
C LYS A 3 14.73 9.87 -7.83
N GLY A 4 13.86 8.97 -7.42
CA GLY A 4 13.42 8.80 -6.04
C GLY A 4 11.92 9.00 -5.82
N ALA A 5 11.44 8.66 -4.64
CA ALA A 5 10.04 8.78 -4.26
C ALA A 5 9.54 10.23 -4.36
N ARG A 6 8.26 10.39 -4.76
CA ARG A 6 7.58 11.70 -4.84
C ARG A 6 6.79 12.02 -3.58
N ILE A 7 6.45 10.99 -2.81
CA ILE A 7 5.85 11.08 -1.47
C ILE A 7 6.63 10.22 -0.48
N VAL A 8 6.88 10.75 0.69
CA VAL A 8 7.51 10.03 1.81
C VAL A 8 6.55 10.03 3.00
N LEU A 9 6.49 8.91 3.71
CA LEU A 9 5.77 8.76 4.96
C LEU A 9 6.71 8.11 5.97
N ASN A 10 7.07 8.85 7.01
CA ASN A 10 7.83 8.38 8.16
C ASN A 10 6.89 8.21 9.35
N SER A 11 7.10 7.18 10.15
CA SER A 11 6.21 6.82 11.26
C SER A 11 7.01 6.42 12.49
N LYS A 12 6.70 7.03 13.63
CA LYS A 12 7.19 6.65 14.94
C LYS A 12 6.06 6.65 15.94
N TYR A 13 6.22 5.98 17.07
CA TYR A 13 5.23 6.03 18.14
C TYR A 13 5.83 6.49 19.45
N PHE A 14 5.00 7.08 20.27
CA PHE A 14 5.31 7.39 21.66
C PHE A 14 4.09 7.12 22.54
N ARG A 15 4.29 7.15 23.85
CA ARG A 15 3.24 7.18 24.85
C ARG A 15 3.63 8.12 26.00
N VAL A 16 2.66 8.61 26.70
CA VAL A 16 2.91 9.48 27.86
C VAL A 16 3.26 8.63 29.08
N ALA A 17 4.30 9.04 29.84
CA ALA A 17 4.73 8.37 31.06
C ALA A 17 3.60 8.32 32.09
N GLN A 18 3.35 7.16 32.66
CA GLN A 18 2.39 6.96 33.73
C GLN A 18 2.98 7.37 35.10
N PRO A 19 2.14 7.64 36.13
CA PRO A 19 2.63 7.97 37.46
C PRO A 19 3.65 6.95 37.98
N GLY A 20 4.84 7.40 38.32
CA GLY A 20 5.96 6.57 38.80
C GLY A 20 6.86 6.00 37.69
N GLU A 21 6.54 6.18 36.43
CA GLU A 21 7.35 5.78 35.28
C GLU A 21 8.34 6.90 34.89
N LYS A 22 9.56 6.52 34.54
CA LYS A 22 10.57 7.49 34.06
C LYS A 22 10.50 7.65 32.55
N PRO A 23 10.34 8.87 32.03
CA PRO A 23 10.48 9.15 30.62
C PRO A 23 11.84 8.70 30.07
N ASN A 24 11.91 8.23 28.83
CA ASN A 24 13.16 7.86 28.15
C ASN A 24 13.50 8.79 26.97
N GLY A 25 12.69 9.82 26.74
CA GLY A 25 12.85 10.81 25.68
C GLY A 25 12.62 10.31 24.25
N LYS A 26 12.36 9.00 24.05
CA LYS A 26 12.13 8.41 22.73
C LYS A 26 10.71 7.86 22.56
N THR A 27 10.40 6.82 23.32
CA THR A 27 9.08 6.14 23.24
C THR A 27 8.22 6.40 24.46
N ILE A 28 8.75 6.98 25.51
CA ILE A 28 8.03 7.35 26.73
C ILE A 28 8.31 8.82 27.01
N LEU A 29 7.34 9.67 26.71
CA LEU A 29 7.44 11.12 26.89
C LEU A 29 6.84 11.56 28.23
N SER A 30 7.36 12.65 28.81
CA SER A 30 6.69 13.33 29.91
C SER A 30 5.40 13.99 29.42
N LYS A 31 4.47 14.34 30.35
CA LYS A 31 3.28 15.11 29.97
C LYS A 31 3.64 16.44 29.31
N ALA A 32 4.66 17.13 29.86
CA ALA A 32 5.13 18.40 29.31
C ALA A 32 5.67 18.22 27.87
N ALA A 33 6.45 17.17 27.64
CA ALA A 33 7.00 16.88 26.33
C ALA A 33 5.89 16.57 25.29
N ALA A 34 4.89 15.77 25.66
CA ALA A 34 3.75 15.49 24.80
C ALA A 34 2.91 16.75 24.47
N THR A 35 2.71 17.62 25.48
CA THR A 35 2.04 18.91 25.30
C THR A 35 2.85 19.82 24.36
N ASN A 36 4.16 19.91 24.54
CA ASN A 36 5.04 20.75 23.73
C ASN A 36 5.10 20.26 22.28
N LEU A 37 5.02 18.94 22.02
CA LEU A 37 4.96 18.40 20.68
C LEU A 37 3.70 18.91 19.92
N ILE A 38 2.54 18.87 20.55
CA ILE A 38 1.32 19.37 19.92
C ILE A 38 1.37 20.89 19.72
N GLU A 39 1.88 21.63 20.69
CA GLU A 39 2.08 23.07 20.53
C GLU A 39 3.04 23.40 19.39
N TYR A 40 4.14 22.69 19.29
CA TYR A 40 5.11 22.80 18.21
C TYR A 40 4.47 22.55 16.83
N ILE A 41 3.72 21.46 16.66
CA ILE A 41 3.03 21.13 15.43
C ILE A 41 2.01 22.21 15.04
N ALA A 42 1.35 22.82 16.04
CA ALA A 42 0.27 23.78 15.84
C ALA A 42 0.73 25.23 15.62
N THR A 43 1.88 25.63 16.20
CA THR A 43 2.23 27.05 16.34
C THR A 43 3.60 27.44 15.79
N ARG A 44 4.37 26.47 15.33
CA ARG A 44 5.73 26.69 14.80
C ARG A 44 5.73 27.70 13.63
N GLU A 45 6.86 28.41 13.47
CA GLU A 45 7.08 29.25 12.27
C GLU A 45 7.02 28.42 11.00
N GLY A 46 6.20 28.87 10.03
CA GLY A 46 5.94 28.16 8.77
C GLY A 46 4.68 27.32 8.74
N VAL A 47 3.92 27.27 9.83
CA VAL A 47 2.56 26.76 9.82
C VAL A 47 1.67 27.75 9.08
N SER A 48 1.29 27.41 7.86
CA SER A 48 0.36 28.16 6.99
C SER A 48 0.87 29.53 6.51
N LEU A 49 1.72 29.58 5.49
CA LEU A 49 2.20 30.83 4.89
C LEU A 49 2.05 30.87 3.36
N ASN A 50 1.69 32.05 2.85
CA ASN A 50 1.80 32.41 1.44
C ASN A 50 3.27 32.72 1.10
N TYR A 51 3.89 31.91 0.25
CA TYR A 51 5.24 32.13 -0.25
C TYR A 51 5.24 33.07 -1.46
N THR A 52 6.13 34.07 -1.44
CA THR A 52 6.60 34.76 -2.65
C THR A 52 7.99 34.23 -3.00
N PHE A 53 8.13 33.69 -4.21
CA PHE A 53 9.41 33.19 -4.72
C PHE A 53 10.44 34.30 -4.85
N SER A 54 11.67 34.07 -4.33
CA SER A 54 12.85 34.87 -4.70
C SER A 54 13.56 34.26 -5.90
N GLU A 55 14.12 35.10 -6.77
CA GLU A 55 14.80 34.75 -8.02
C GLU A 55 15.85 33.62 -7.84
N GLU A 56 15.91 32.72 -8.83
CA GLU A 56 16.88 31.63 -8.92
C GLU A 56 18.32 32.14 -8.95
N VAL A 57 19.03 31.94 -7.86
CA VAL A 57 20.49 32.05 -7.81
C VAL A 57 21.09 30.75 -8.34
N ALA A 58 22.07 30.85 -9.25
CA ALA A 58 22.76 29.67 -9.80
C ALA A 58 23.20 28.70 -8.69
N PRO A 59 22.96 27.39 -8.82
CA PRO A 59 23.22 26.43 -7.78
C PRO A 59 24.73 26.38 -7.45
N ARG A 60 25.08 26.62 -6.19
CA ARG A 60 26.44 26.49 -5.66
C ARG A 60 26.58 25.18 -4.89
N ALA A 61 27.74 24.51 -5.00
CA ALA A 61 28.02 23.29 -4.26
C ALA A 61 27.93 23.49 -2.74
N ALA A 62 27.45 22.48 -2.02
CA ALA A 62 27.37 22.48 -0.56
C ALA A 62 28.73 22.71 0.07
N THR A 63 28.77 23.56 1.09
CA THR A 63 30.00 23.91 1.81
C THR A 63 30.51 22.73 2.64
N HIS A 64 31.80 22.72 2.99
CA HIS A 64 32.40 21.70 3.86
C HIS A 64 31.67 21.63 5.21
N LYS A 65 31.36 22.78 5.80
CA LYS A 65 30.62 22.87 7.07
C LYS A 65 29.23 22.28 7.00
N GLN A 66 28.49 22.47 5.88
CA GLN A 66 27.18 21.85 5.71
C GLN A 66 27.29 20.32 5.62
N LYS A 67 28.29 19.80 4.91
CA LYS A 67 28.53 18.35 4.80
C LYS A 67 28.82 17.72 6.16
N GLU A 68 29.71 18.31 6.94
CA GLU A 68 30.00 17.85 8.32
C GLU A 68 28.76 17.92 9.21
N THR A 69 27.95 18.99 9.09
CA THR A 69 26.70 19.11 9.85
C THR A 69 25.71 18.02 9.46
N ILE A 70 25.55 17.72 8.15
CA ILE A 70 24.67 16.65 7.66
C ILE A 70 25.14 15.29 8.18
N GLU A 71 26.45 15.00 8.09
CA GLU A 71 27.01 13.74 8.59
C GLU A 71 26.71 13.57 10.09
N GLY A 72 26.97 14.60 10.90
CA GLY A 72 26.69 14.56 12.33
C GLY A 72 25.19 14.42 12.65
N LEU A 73 24.32 15.10 11.92
CA LEU A 73 22.87 14.98 12.10
C LEU A 73 22.36 13.59 11.71
N LEU A 74 22.84 13.01 10.61
CA LEU A 74 22.42 11.67 10.16
C LEU A 74 23.01 10.53 11.01
N GLU A 75 24.08 10.77 11.77
CA GLU A 75 24.54 9.84 12.81
C GLU A 75 23.61 9.84 14.03
N LEU A 76 23.08 11.01 14.40
CA LEU A 76 22.15 11.17 15.53
C LEU A 76 20.72 10.74 15.16
N ILE A 77 20.29 11.02 13.92
CA ILE A 77 18.94 10.81 13.40
C ILE A 77 19.05 10.07 12.05
N PRO A 78 19.28 8.75 12.07
CA PRO A 78 19.45 7.96 10.83
C PRO A 78 18.25 7.99 9.90
N GLU A 79 17.03 8.20 10.45
CA GLU A 79 15.76 8.31 9.73
C GLU A 79 15.73 9.53 8.79
N GLY A 80 16.62 10.50 8.98
CA GLY A 80 16.83 11.62 8.06
C GLY A 80 17.16 11.18 6.62
N LYS A 81 17.70 9.97 6.45
CA LYS A 81 17.98 9.37 5.13
C LYS A 81 16.71 8.97 4.38
N ASP A 82 15.59 8.85 5.07
CA ASP A 82 14.31 8.48 4.48
C ASP A 82 13.47 9.71 4.08
N THR A 83 14.09 10.90 4.00
CA THR A 83 13.43 12.16 3.62
C THR A 83 13.61 12.48 2.14
N LEU A 84 12.70 13.30 1.58
CA LEU A 84 12.84 13.81 0.22
C LEU A 84 14.05 14.74 0.09
N GLU A 85 14.29 15.55 1.10
CA GLU A 85 15.41 16.48 1.18
C GLU A 85 16.77 15.75 1.13
N TYR A 86 16.86 14.55 1.74
CA TYR A 86 18.06 13.71 1.62
C TYR A 86 18.26 13.21 0.18
N ASN A 87 17.21 12.77 -0.48
CA ASN A 87 17.28 12.31 -1.87
C ASN A 87 17.74 13.45 -2.78
N ASP A 88 17.17 14.65 -2.61
CA ASP A 88 17.55 15.83 -3.41
C ASP A 88 18.99 16.28 -3.14
N TYR A 89 19.46 16.18 -1.89
CA TYR A 89 20.85 16.46 -1.55
C TYR A 89 21.83 15.46 -2.15
N ILE A 90 21.51 14.17 -2.15
CA ILE A 90 22.36 13.14 -2.76
C ILE A 90 22.43 13.30 -4.27
N GLU A 91 21.30 13.62 -4.92
CA GLU A 91 21.28 13.87 -6.38
C GLU A 91 22.05 15.13 -6.76
N ASN A 92 21.85 16.23 -6.01
CA ASN A 92 22.47 17.52 -6.25
C ASN A 92 22.95 18.17 -4.96
N PRO A 93 24.20 17.94 -4.53
CA PRO A 93 24.74 18.46 -3.28
C PRO A 93 25.04 19.97 -3.35
N THR A 94 23.97 20.78 -3.46
CA THR A 94 24.01 22.24 -3.48
C THR A 94 23.88 22.84 -2.09
N ILE A 95 24.26 24.12 -1.90
CA ILE A 95 24.03 24.87 -0.66
C ILE A 95 22.54 24.84 -0.28
N LYS A 96 21.64 24.98 -1.25
CA LYS A 96 20.19 24.98 -1.04
C LYS A 96 19.75 23.63 -0.50
N ASN A 97 20.00 22.53 -1.22
CA ASN A 97 19.58 21.19 -0.81
C ASN A 97 20.22 20.76 0.50
N ALA A 98 21.47 21.13 0.76
CA ALA A 98 22.12 20.90 2.05
C ALA A 98 21.43 21.66 3.19
N SER A 99 21.04 22.91 2.99
CA SER A 99 20.31 23.70 3.99
C SER A 99 18.91 23.13 4.27
N GLU A 100 18.20 22.69 3.23
CA GLU A 100 16.90 22.07 3.37
C GLU A 100 16.98 20.74 4.15
N LEU A 101 17.95 19.89 3.82
CA LEU A 101 18.19 18.65 4.55
C LEU A 101 18.54 18.90 6.01
N ILE A 102 19.47 19.83 6.30
CA ILE A 102 19.83 20.20 7.68
C ILE A 102 18.60 20.66 8.45
N SER A 103 17.78 21.50 7.81
CA SER A 103 16.54 21.98 8.41
C SER A 103 15.58 20.83 8.72
N ARG A 104 15.35 19.94 7.75
CA ARG A 104 14.42 18.82 7.89
C ARG A 104 14.85 17.82 8.95
N VAL A 105 16.13 17.41 8.94
CA VAL A 105 16.66 16.49 9.95
C VAL A 105 16.69 17.15 11.32
N GLY A 106 16.97 18.47 11.37
CA GLY A 106 16.88 19.25 12.59
C GLY A 106 15.48 19.26 13.19
N GLU A 107 14.44 19.37 12.36
CA GLU A 107 13.03 19.26 12.78
C GLU A 107 12.73 17.89 13.37
N MET A 108 13.15 16.82 12.69
CA MET A 108 12.99 15.45 13.20
C MET A 108 13.68 15.25 14.55
N GLY A 109 14.86 15.86 14.74
CA GLY A 109 15.59 15.81 15.99
C GLY A 109 14.90 16.55 17.14
N MET A 110 14.23 17.65 16.87
CA MET A 110 13.42 18.35 17.87
C MET A 110 12.19 17.55 18.31
N GLU A 111 11.58 16.79 17.38
CA GLU A 111 10.51 15.86 17.69
C GLU A 111 11.01 14.69 18.58
N ASP A 112 12.27 14.27 18.42
CA ASP A 112 12.87 13.15 19.16
C ASP A 112 13.47 13.57 20.50
N THR A 113 13.94 14.82 20.63
CA THR A 113 14.64 15.33 21.81
C THR A 113 13.88 16.48 22.47
N LEU A 114 12.74 16.18 23.05
CA LEU A 114 12.07 17.12 23.96
C LEU A 114 12.79 17.23 25.32
N ASP A 115 14.07 16.90 25.38
CA ASP A 115 14.94 17.14 26.51
C ASP A 115 15.83 18.38 26.20
N VAL A 116 15.61 19.43 26.99
CA VAL A 116 15.83 20.84 26.67
C VAL A 116 17.29 21.27 26.45
N ASP A 117 18.31 20.50 26.86
CA ASP A 117 19.69 20.99 26.95
C ASP A 117 20.56 20.77 25.69
N SER A 118 20.22 19.84 24.81
CA SER A 118 20.98 19.61 23.56
C SER A 118 20.37 20.32 22.33
N ALA A 119 19.13 20.79 22.45
CA ALA A 119 18.37 21.43 21.39
C ALA A 119 18.70 22.92 21.19
N SER A 120 19.35 23.58 22.16
CA SER A 120 19.58 25.03 22.14
C SER A 120 20.34 25.51 20.91
N ASN A 121 21.39 24.79 20.49
CA ASN A 121 22.19 25.17 19.31
C ASN A 121 21.52 24.89 17.98
N LEU A 122 20.61 23.89 17.91
CA LEU A 122 19.86 23.53 16.73
C LEU A 122 18.63 24.44 16.58
N ILE A 123 17.98 24.77 17.71
CA ILE A 123 16.84 25.69 17.79
C ILE A 123 17.25 27.10 17.35
N GLU A 124 18.45 27.56 17.77
CA GLU A 124 18.95 28.89 17.38
C GLU A 124 19.22 28.99 15.87
N TYR A 125 19.68 27.92 15.23
CA TYR A 125 19.87 27.85 13.77
C TYR A 125 18.54 27.81 13.00
N VAL A 126 17.56 27.04 13.48
CA VAL A 126 16.24 26.91 12.83
C VAL A 126 15.35 28.13 13.11
N ALA A 127 15.45 28.76 14.29
CA ALA A 127 14.68 29.93 14.70
C ALA A 127 15.11 31.24 14.02
N MET A 128 16.34 31.30 13.44
CA MET A 128 16.88 32.51 12.82
C MET A 128 16.58 32.65 11.32
N ARG A 129 15.63 31.92 10.76
CA ARG A 129 15.25 32.09 9.35
C ARG A 129 14.46 33.39 9.15
N PRO A 130 14.88 34.28 8.19
CA PRO A 130 14.11 35.44 7.83
C PRO A 130 12.84 35.05 7.06
N GLY A 131 11.66 35.48 7.50
CA GLY A 131 10.47 35.55 6.67
C GLY A 131 9.22 34.75 7.09
N ALA A 132 9.13 34.23 8.32
CA ALA A 132 7.91 33.55 8.78
C ALA A 132 6.89 34.53 9.38
N VAL A 133 5.67 34.59 8.85
CA VAL A 133 4.54 35.38 9.38
C VAL A 133 3.40 34.45 9.77
N ARG A 134 2.94 34.50 11.02
CA ARG A 134 1.80 33.71 11.51
C ARG A 134 0.46 34.24 10.94
N VAL A 135 -0.41 33.32 10.56
CA VAL A 135 -1.79 33.62 10.20
C VAL A 135 -2.73 32.75 11.06
N GLY A 136 -3.46 33.37 12.01
CA GLY A 136 -4.35 32.70 12.95
C GLY A 136 -3.73 32.39 14.32
N GLU A 137 -4.53 31.82 15.22
CA GLU A 137 -4.10 31.49 16.58
C GLU A 137 -3.19 30.24 16.60
N HIS A 138 -3.53 29.23 15.77
CA HIS A 138 -2.75 28.01 15.58
C HIS A 138 -3.07 27.34 14.24
N GLY A 139 -2.18 26.42 13.80
CA GLY A 139 -2.32 25.67 12.54
C GLY A 139 -2.75 24.22 12.69
N LEU A 140 -3.20 23.81 13.88
CA LEU A 140 -3.68 22.45 14.12
C LEU A 140 -5.06 22.23 13.48
N PHE A 141 -5.26 21.07 12.86
CA PHE A 141 -6.54 20.65 12.25
C PHE A 141 -6.84 19.17 12.51
N SER A 142 -8.11 18.80 12.39
CA SER A 142 -8.61 17.44 12.54
C SER A 142 -9.87 17.23 11.69
N SER A 143 -10.68 16.21 11.99
CA SER A 143 -12.02 16.05 11.40
C SER A 143 -12.96 17.17 11.79
N GLU A 144 -12.73 17.81 12.92
CA GLU A 144 -13.58 18.89 13.45
C GLU A 144 -13.30 20.22 12.73
N ASN A 145 -14.36 21.00 12.51
CA ASN A 145 -14.22 22.31 11.83
C ASN A 145 -13.70 23.41 12.77
N SER A 146 -13.80 23.21 14.08
CA SER A 146 -13.31 24.13 15.11
C SER A 146 -12.56 23.32 16.15
N LEU A 147 -11.25 23.51 16.22
CA LEU A 147 -10.39 22.79 17.13
C LEU A 147 -9.85 23.74 18.20
N ASN A 148 -9.91 23.32 19.46
CA ASN A 148 -9.29 24.03 20.57
C ASN A 148 -7.91 23.44 20.87
N LEU A 149 -6.86 24.26 20.73
CA LEU A 149 -5.48 23.80 20.94
C LEU A 149 -5.25 23.29 22.37
N GLU A 150 -5.81 23.95 23.38
CA GLU A 150 -5.65 23.56 24.78
C GLU A 150 -6.35 22.22 25.08
N GLU A 151 -7.49 21.96 24.45
CA GLU A 151 -8.17 20.67 24.56
C GLU A 151 -7.37 19.56 23.88
N ALA A 152 -6.80 19.80 22.69
CA ALA A 152 -5.94 18.84 21.99
C ALA A 152 -4.68 18.52 22.81
N LYS A 153 -4.03 19.54 23.37
CA LYS A 153 -2.88 19.40 24.29
C LYS A 153 -3.21 18.54 25.51
N LYS A 154 -4.37 18.80 26.12
CA LYS A 154 -4.86 18.05 27.26
C LYS A 154 -5.11 16.59 26.89
N GLU A 155 -5.84 16.33 25.79
CA GLU A 155 -6.15 14.98 25.33
C GLU A 155 -4.89 14.15 25.10
N ILE A 156 -3.91 14.68 24.36
CA ILE A 156 -2.63 14.03 24.12
C ILE A 156 -1.82 13.79 25.41
N SER A 157 -1.76 14.80 26.29
CA SER A 157 -0.96 14.69 27.53
C SER A 157 -1.54 13.73 28.57
N GLU A 158 -2.85 13.46 28.49
CA GLU A 158 -3.56 12.54 29.40
C GLU A 158 -3.76 11.15 28.79
N HIS A 159 -3.45 10.99 27.49
CA HIS A 159 -3.60 9.71 26.79
C HIS A 159 -2.61 8.68 27.33
N LYS A 160 -3.09 7.44 27.58
CA LYS A 160 -2.28 6.37 28.16
C LYS A 160 -1.83 5.31 27.13
N GLY A 161 -2.52 5.25 26.00
CA GLY A 161 -2.22 4.34 24.90
C GLY A 161 -1.03 4.81 24.05
N ARG A 162 -0.88 4.17 22.88
CA ARG A 162 0.12 4.55 21.88
C ARG A 162 -0.40 5.72 21.05
N ILE A 163 0.47 6.69 20.82
CA ILE A 163 0.26 7.79 19.89
C ILE A 163 1.27 7.60 18.76
N TRP A 164 0.79 7.54 17.54
CA TRP A 164 1.62 7.43 16.34
C TRP A 164 1.79 8.79 15.70
N SER A 165 3.03 9.21 15.55
CA SER A 165 3.42 10.43 14.84
C SER A 165 3.88 10.06 13.44
N HIS A 166 3.25 10.67 12.44
CA HIS A 166 3.56 10.49 11.03
C HIS A 166 3.99 11.82 10.44
N VAL A 167 5.00 11.78 9.59
CA VAL A 167 5.35 12.89 8.72
C VAL A 167 5.11 12.47 7.28
N ILE A 168 4.25 13.19 6.58
CA ILE A 168 3.89 12.94 5.19
C ILE A 168 4.37 14.12 4.37
N SER A 169 5.40 13.92 3.55
CA SER A 169 6.02 14.96 2.71
C SER A 169 5.75 14.69 1.23
N LEU A 170 5.50 15.75 0.46
CA LEU A 170 5.29 15.72 -0.97
C LEU A 170 6.32 16.62 -1.67
N ARG A 171 6.84 16.21 -2.83
CA ARG A 171 7.75 17.06 -3.60
C ARG A 171 7.10 18.40 -3.93
N ARG A 172 7.88 19.48 -3.87
CA ARG A 172 7.39 20.85 -4.13
C ARG A 172 6.69 20.96 -5.46
N GLU A 173 7.29 20.43 -6.51
CA GLU A 173 6.75 20.48 -7.87
C GLU A 173 5.38 19.79 -7.96
N ASP A 174 5.21 18.66 -7.26
CA ASP A 174 3.94 17.93 -7.20
C ASP A 174 2.91 18.71 -6.37
N ALA A 175 3.33 19.26 -5.23
CA ALA A 175 2.45 20.05 -4.38
C ALA A 175 1.92 21.30 -5.10
N ASP A 176 2.77 21.98 -5.87
CA ASP A 176 2.39 23.16 -6.67
C ASP A 176 1.37 22.80 -7.74
N VAL A 177 1.59 21.71 -8.47
CA VAL A 177 0.69 21.25 -9.55
C VAL A 177 -0.62 20.69 -9.00
N LEU A 178 -0.58 19.94 -7.88
CA LEU A 178 -1.73 19.24 -7.32
C LEU A 178 -2.46 20.06 -6.25
N GLY A 179 -1.97 21.25 -5.91
CA GLY A 179 -2.62 22.18 -4.98
C GLY A 179 -2.40 21.87 -3.50
N TYR A 180 -1.37 21.10 -3.14
CA TYR A 180 -1.03 20.73 -1.74
C TYR A 180 -0.18 21.78 -1.01
N ASN A 181 -0.26 23.06 -1.43
CA ASN A 181 0.43 24.20 -0.79
C ASN A 181 -0.36 24.80 0.38
N THR A 182 -1.53 24.30 0.67
CA THR A 182 -2.40 24.78 1.75
C THR A 182 -2.91 23.62 2.60
N GLN A 183 -3.39 23.93 3.79
CA GLN A 183 -3.89 22.96 4.77
C GLN A 183 -5.09 22.13 4.27
N CYS A 184 -6.00 22.76 3.49
CA CYS A 184 -7.27 22.14 3.12
C CYS A 184 -7.13 20.84 2.31
N PRO A 185 -6.30 20.74 1.25
CA PRO A 185 -6.06 19.48 0.53
C PRO A 185 -5.50 18.37 1.43
N TRP A 186 -4.57 18.70 2.32
CA TRP A 186 -4.02 17.73 3.28
C TRP A 186 -5.08 17.21 4.25
N ARG A 187 -5.94 18.10 4.76
CA ARG A 187 -7.05 17.70 5.62
C ARG A 187 -8.00 16.76 4.88
N ASN A 188 -8.35 17.08 3.65
CA ASN A 188 -9.23 16.25 2.83
C ASN A 188 -8.60 14.89 2.54
N LEU A 189 -7.29 14.83 2.26
CA LEU A 189 -6.53 13.61 2.08
C LEU A 189 -6.60 12.71 3.32
N VAL A 190 -6.38 13.25 4.51
CA VAL A 190 -6.48 12.46 5.75
C VAL A 190 -7.90 11.95 5.95
N ILE A 191 -8.91 12.80 5.74
CA ILE A 191 -10.32 12.43 5.89
C ILE A 191 -10.73 11.33 4.91
N SER A 192 -10.30 11.39 3.64
CA SER A 192 -10.61 10.36 2.64
C SER A 192 -9.98 9.01 2.98
N GLN A 193 -8.88 9.01 3.74
CA GLN A 193 -8.13 7.82 4.11
C GLN A 193 -8.34 7.33 5.55
N LEU A 194 -9.34 7.83 6.29
CA LEU A 194 -9.57 7.45 7.69
C LEU A 194 -9.73 5.94 7.89
N ASP A 195 -10.45 5.25 7.00
CA ASP A 195 -10.61 3.80 7.07
C ASP A 195 -9.27 3.07 6.87
N THR A 196 -8.46 3.54 5.93
CA THR A 196 -7.11 2.98 5.69
C THR A 196 -6.21 3.19 6.90
N ILE A 197 -6.22 4.40 7.47
CA ILE A 197 -5.45 4.75 8.67
C ILE A 197 -5.88 3.88 9.85
N ALA A 198 -7.18 3.77 10.11
CA ALA A 198 -7.74 2.98 11.20
C ALA A 198 -7.34 1.49 11.08
N HIS A 199 -7.54 0.91 9.89
CA HIS A 199 -7.16 -0.48 9.64
C HIS A 199 -5.65 -0.73 9.76
N ALA A 200 -4.81 0.19 9.27
CA ALA A 200 -3.36 0.06 9.36
C ALA A 200 -2.89 0.04 10.81
N HIS A 201 -3.49 0.86 11.67
CA HIS A 201 -3.19 0.96 13.10
C HIS A 201 -3.92 -0.07 13.96
N HIS A 202 -4.76 -0.93 13.39
CA HIS A 202 -5.64 -1.84 14.15
C HIS A 202 -6.51 -1.07 15.17
N ILE A 203 -7.05 0.07 14.74
CA ILE A 203 -7.97 0.92 15.50
C ILE A 203 -9.36 0.77 14.89
N SER A 204 -10.39 0.65 15.73
CA SER A 204 -11.79 0.77 15.29
C SER A 204 -12.03 2.18 14.76
N VAL A 205 -12.68 2.31 13.59
CA VAL A 205 -12.93 3.63 12.97
C VAL A 205 -13.64 4.61 13.93
N ASN A 206 -14.54 4.10 14.76
CA ASN A 206 -15.26 4.91 15.76
C ASN A 206 -14.36 5.39 16.91
N ASN A 207 -13.23 4.72 17.16
CA ASN A 207 -12.29 5.07 18.21
C ASN A 207 -11.13 5.92 17.69
N LEU A 208 -11.02 6.06 16.35
CA LEU A 208 -9.91 6.77 15.74
C LEU A 208 -9.94 8.26 16.08
N ARG A 209 -8.84 8.76 16.63
CA ARG A 209 -8.58 10.18 16.89
C ARG A 209 -7.33 10.59 16.14
N TRP A 210 -7.31 11.81 15.63
CA TRP A 210 -6.14 12.35 14.96
C TRP A 210 -6.08 13.87 15.01
N TYR A 211 -4.87 14.39 15.02
CA TYR A 211 -4.54 15.79 14.89
C TYR A 211 -3.45 15.96 13.84
N ALA A 212 -3.46 17.05 13.09
CA ALA A 212 -2.40 17.34 12.15
C ALA A 212 -2.07 18.82 12.07
N GLY A 213 -0.84 19.13 11.65
CA GLY A 213 -0.38 20.47 11.32
C GLY A 213 0.41 20.44 10.02
N MET A 214 0.18 21.43 9.15
CA MET A 214 0.91 21.57 7.89
C MET A 214 2.10 22.52 8.09
N HIS A 215 3.26 22.09 7.62
CA HIS A 215 4.49 22.86 7.61
C HIS A 215 4.97 23.08 6.16
N ASP A 216 5.28 24.32 5.84
CA ASP A 216 5.80 24.74 4.53
C ASP A 216 7.08 25.55 4.67
N THR A 217 7.94 25.18 5.63
CA THR A 217 9.23 25.84 5.92
C THR A 217 10.39 25.23 5.18
N SER A 218 10.31 23.94 4.83
CA SER A 218 11.30 23.21 4.06
C SER A 218 11.04 23.31 2.56
N HIS A 219 11.94 22.78 1.76
CA HIS A 219 11.77 22.70 0.30
C HIS A 219 10.51 21.92 -0.08
N HIS A 220 10.14 20.93 0.71
CA HIS A 220 8.98 20.09 0.49
C HIS A 220 7.89 20.36 1.55
N PRO A 221 6.64 20.67 1.14
CA PRO A 221 5.53 20.78 2.08
C PRO A 221 5.23 19.42 2.70
N HIS A 222 4.92 19.44 3.98
CA HIS A 222 4.60 18.22 4.73
C HIS A 222 3.59 18.48 5.84
N ILE A 223 2.95 17.39 6.29
CA ILE A 223 2.11 17.41 7.48
C ILE A 223 2.70 16.52 8.57
N HIS A 224 2.55 16.97 9.80
CA HIS A 224 2.64 16.12 10.98
C HIS A 224 1.25 15.62 11.31
N LEU A 225 1.09 14.31 11.44
CA LEU A 225 -0.19 13.65 11.69
C LEU A 225 -0.06 12.75 12.91
N GLU A 226 -0.70 13.14 14.00
CA GLU A 226 -0.78 12.37 15.24
C GLU A 226 -2.04 11.49 15.22
N VAL A 227 -1.87 10.18 15.39
CA VAL A 227 -2.94 9.17 15.32
C VAL A 227 -2.97 8.35 16.60
N PHE A 228 -4.13 8.23 17.22
CA PHE A 228 -4.33 7.42 18.42
C PHE A 228 -5.78 6.91 18.51
N SER A 229 -6.06 6.07 19.51
CA SER A 229 -7.39 5.49 19.72
C SER A 229 -7.99 5.98 21.05
N ASN A 230 -9.30 6.18 21.11
CA ASN A 230 -10.02 6.34 22.36
C ASN A 230 -9.96 5.07 23.25
N ASP A 231 -9.64 3.90 22.67
CA ASP A 231 -9.37 2.66 23.39
C ASP A 231 -7.86 2.47 23.54
N GLU A 232 -7.35 2.57 24.77
CA GLU A 232 -5.93 2.49 25.09
C GLU A 232 -5.27 1.12 24.71
N THR A 233 -6.07 0.09 24.44
CA THR A 233 -5.61 -1.25 24.04
C THR A 233 -5.36 -1.39 22.53
N GLU A 234 -5.89 -0.49 21.74
CA GLU A 234 -5.71 -0.43 20.29
C GLU A 234 -4.42 0.31 19.89
N GLY A 235 -4.17 0.44 18.62
CA GLY A 235 -3.08 1.28 18.08
C GLY A 235 -1.79 0.52 17.82
N TYR A 236 -1.84 -0.65 17.20
CA TYR A 236 -0.66 -1.38 16.71
C TYR A 236 -0.47 -1.13 15.22
N LEU A 237 0.69 -0.64 14.82
CA LEU A 237 1.07 -0.41 13.42
C LEU A 237 2.26 -1.31 13.04
N SER A 238 2.10 -2.07 11.97
CA SER A 238 3.15 -2.91 11.41
C SER A 238 3.85 -2.21 10.23
N PRO A 239 5.08 -2.64 9.83
CA PRO A 239 5.73 -2.14 8.62
C PRO A 239 4.85 -2.26 7.36
N LYS A 240 4.06 -3.34 7.25
CA LYS A 240 3.07 -3.50 6.14
C LYS A 240 1.92 -2.50 6.24
N GLY A 241 1.50 -2.12 7.44
CA GLY A 241 0.52 -1.06 7.65
C GLY A 241 1.03 0.29 7.17
N ILE A 242 2.29 0.62 7.47
CA ILE A 242 2.95 1.84 6.99
C ILE A 242 3.00 1.86 5.45
N GLU A 243 3.44 0.77 4.83
CA GLU A 243 3.47 0.67 3.36
C GLU A 243 2.06 0.81 2.74
N LYS A 244 1.04 0.21 3.36
CA LYS A 244 -0.35 0.32 2.90
C LYS A 244 -0.85 1.76 2.96
N MET A 245 -0.59 2.48 4.06
CA MET A 245 -0.93 3.90 4.20
C MET A 245 -0.20 4.75 3.14
N LYS A 246 1.11 4.55 3.00
CA LYS A 246 1.93 5.28 2.03
C LYS A 246 1.43 5.07 0.59
N SER A 247 1.10 3.83 0.24
CA SER A 247 0.50 3.51 -1.06
C SER A 247 -0.88 4.17 -1.24
N ALA A 248 -1.73 4.15 -0.23
CA ALA A 248 -3.07 4.74 -0.30
C ALA A 248 -3.02 6.26 -0.48
N PHE A 249 -2.15 6.95 0.26
CA PHE A 249 -1.93 8.39 0.08
C PHE A 249 -1.37 8.70 -1.31
N ALA A 250 -0.42 7.90 -1.81
CA ALA A 250 0.11 8.08 -3.16
C ALA A 250 -0.98 7.92 -4.23
N HIS A 251 -1.84 6.91 -4.11
CA HIS A 251 -2.95 6.70 -5.05
C HIS A 251 -3.96 7.84 -5.04
N GLU A 252 -4.30 8.36 -3.88
CA GLU A 252 -5.23 9.50 -3.76
C GLU A 252 -4.63 10.78 -4.36
N ILE A 253 -3.38 11.10 -4.00
CA ILE A 253 -2.70 12.31 -4.48
C ILE A 253 -2.47 12.26 -6.00
N PHE A 254 -2.08 11.10 -6.53
CA PHE A 254 -1.71 10.91 -7.94
C PHE A 254 -2.78 10.13 -8.74
N GLU A 255 -4.04 10.16 -8.31
CA GLU A 255 -5.14 9.36 -8.88
C GLU A 255 -5.22 9.47 -10.41
N ILE A 256 -5.14 10.69 -10.95
CA ILE A 256 -5.25 10.93 -12.40
C ILE A 256 -4.05 10.33 -13.15
N GLU A 257 -2.85 10.52 -12.63
CA GLU A 257 -1.62 10.01 -13.25
C GLU A 257 -1.54 8.48 -13.18
N LEU A 258 -1.89 7.92 -12.01
CA LEU A 258 -1.85 6.47 -11.78
C LEU A 258 -2.97 5.73 -12.50
N GLY A 259 -4.12 6.34 -12.71
CA GLY A 259 -5.29 5.68 -13.29
C GLY A 259 -5.01 5.04 -14.66
N GLN A 260 -4.24 5.69 -15.53
CA GLN A 260 -3.83 5.12 -16.81
C GLN A 260 -2.87 3.94 -16.66
N VAL A 261 -1.87 4.08 -15.80
CA VAL A 261 -0.87 3.03 -15.53
C VAL A 261 -1.53 1.80 -14.91
N GLU A 262 -2.49 1.99 -14.00
CA GLU A 262 -3.25 0.90 -13.38
C GLU A 262 -4.18 0.21 -14.36
N GLN A 263 -4.83 0.93 -15.27
CA GLN A 263 -5.63 0.34 -16.34
C GLN A 263 -4.77 -0.53 -17.27
N GLU A 264 -3.60 -0.05 -17.68
CA GLU A 264 -2.65 -0.82 -18.48
C GLU A 264 -2.17 -2.07 -17.73
N LYS A 265 -1.77 -1.92 -16.46
CA LYS A 265 -1.37 -3.04 -15.60
C LYS A 265 -2.47 -4.09 -15.48
N THR A 266 -3.71 -3.67 -15.26
CA THR A 266 -4.88 -4.54 -15.19
C THR A 266 -5.10 -5.29 -16.49
N LYS A 267 -5.03 -4.59 -17.64
CA LYS A 267 -5.15 -5.19 -18.98
C LYS A 267 -4.10 -6.29 -19.20
N HIS A 268 -2.84 -6.02 -18.87
CA HIS A 268 -1.77 -7.01 -19.04
C HIS A 268 -1.94 -8.21 -18.10
N ARG A 269 -2.39 -8.00 -16.86
CA ARG A 269 -2.75 -9.08 -15.94
C ARG A 269 -3.84 -9.98 -16.52
N ASP A 270 -4.91 -9.39 -17.03
CA ASP A 270 -6.07 -10.13 -17.52
C ASP A 270 -5.75 -10.87 -18.82
N GLN A 271 -4.99 -10.24 -19.72
CA GLN A 271 -4.46 -10.90 -20.93
C GLN A 271 -3.57 -12.09 -20.58
N LEU A 272 -2.68 -11.95 -19.59
CA LEU A 272 -1.85 -13.05 -19.11
C LEU A 272 -2.70 -14.21 -18.59
N LYS A 273 -3.69 -13.91 -17.74
CA LYS A 273 -4.60 -14.94 -17.18
C LYS A 273 -5.38 -15.64 -18.28
N LEU A 274 -5.90 -14.89 -19.25
CA LEU A 274 -6.62 -15.46 -20.39
C LEU A 274 -5.70 -16.42 -21.17
N LYS A 275 -4.53 -15.94 -21.57
CA LYS A 275 -3.58 -16.72 -22.36
C LYS A 275 -3.07 -17.96 -21.61
N PHE A 276 -2.82 -17.82 -20.29
CA PHE A 276 -2.48 -18.94 -19.44
C PHE A 276 -3.57 -20.01 -19.40
N ASN A 277 -4.82 -19.60 -19.21
CA ASN A 277 -5.96 -20.54 -19.18
C ASN A 277 -6.19 -21.19 -20.54
N GLU A 278 -5.98 -20.49 -21.66
CA GLU A 278 -6.04 -21.07 -23.02
C GLU A 278 -5.03 -22.22 -23.18
N LEU A 279 -3.79 -22.07 -22.70
CA LEU A 279 -2.79 -23.15 -22.78
C LEU A 279 -3.23 -24.38 -22.01
N PHE A 280 -3.75 -24.23 -20.79
CA PHE A 280 -4.22 -25.35 -19.98
C PHE A 280 -5.49 -25.99 -20.53
N ASN A 281 -6.41 -25.22 -21.08
CA ASN A 281 -7.61 -25.72 -21.75
C ASN A 281 -7.23 -26.55 -23.01
N GLN A 282 -6.19 -26.17 -23.77
CA GLN A 282 -5.72 -26.97 -24.88
C GLN A 282 -5.23 -28.35 -24.42
N ILE A 283 -4.52 -28.41 -23.29
CA ILE A 283 -4.03 -29.68 -22.71
C ILE A 283 -5.21 -30.52 -22.20
N GLU A 284 -6.20 -29.91 -21.53
CA GLU A 284 -7.40 -30.62 -21.04
C GLU A 284 -8.21 -31.28 -22.15
N ASN A 285 -8.39 -30.57 -23.26
CA ASN A 285 -9.22 -31.03 -24.37
C ASN A 285 -8.51 -32.09 -25.26
N ASN A 286 -7.18 -32.16 -25.22
CA ASN A 286 -6.38 -33.04 -26.06
C ASN A 286 -5.23 -33.71 -25.28
N PRO A 287 -5.50 -34.45 -24.21
CA PRO A 287 -4.45 -34.97 -23.31
C PRO A 287 -3.53 -36.01 -23.96
N LEU A 288 -3.93 -36.62 -25.06
CA LEU A 288 -3.22 -37.70 -25.77
C LEU A 288 -2.59 -37.28 -27.09
N LEU A 289 -2.74 -36.00 -27.50
CA LEU A 289 -2.13 -35.50 -28.73
C LEU A 289 -0.64 -35.19 -28.51
N GLN A 290 0.17 -35.52 -29.54
CA GLN A 290 1.52 -34.96 -29.63
C GLN A 290 1.37 -33.48 -30.01
N TYR A 291 1.88 -32.62 -29.16
CA TYR A 291 1.90 -31.18 -29.41
C TYR A 291 3.14 -30.85 -30.27
N ASP A 292 2.96 -30.04 -31.30
CA ASP A 292 4.06 -29.55 -32.15
C ASP A 292 5.01 -28.63 -31.37
N GLU A 293 4.52 -28.00 -30.32
CA GLU A 293 5.30 -27.16 -29.41
C GLU A 293 5.84 -27.98 -28.22
N LYS A 294 7.16 -28.08 -28.09
CA LYS A 294 7.85 -28.76 -26.98
C LYS A 294 7.40 -28.29 -25.60
N ILE A 295 6.98 -27.03 -25.50
CA ILE A 295 6.46 -26.43 -24.26
C ILE A 295 5.16 -27.09 -23.83
N LEU A 296 4.18 -27.20 -24.74
CA LEU A 296 2.88 -27.81 -24.46
C LEU A 296 3.03 -29.28 -24.08
N GLN A 297 3.88 -30.02 -24.80
CA GLN A 297 4.16 -31.42 -24.48
C GLN A 297 4.70 -31.58 -23.05
N ARG A 298 5.70 -30.78 -22.67
CA ARG A 298 6.29 -30.83 -21.34
C ARG A 298 5.32 -30.41 -20.22
N LEU A 299 4.49 -29.41 -20.49
CA LEU A 299 3.44 -28.97 -19.54
C LEU A 299 2.37 -30.08 -19.36
N ALA A 300 1.95 -30.74 -20.45
CA ALA A 300 1.01 -31.85 -20.43
C ALA A 300 1.56 -33.03 -19.59
N GLU A 301 2.81 -33.43 -19.80
CA GLU A 301 3.47 -34.49 -19.01
C GLU A 301 3.46 -34.16 -17.50
N LYS A 302 3.88 -32.95 -17.14
CA LYS A 302 3.90 -32.53 -15.73
C LYS A 302 2.52 -32.41 -15.11
N LEU A 303 1.53 -31.94 -15.88
CA LEU A 303 0.16 -31.86 -15.43
C LEU A 303 -0.46 -33.25 -15.22
N LEU A 304 -0.13 -34.23 -16.08
CA LEU A 304 -0.52 -35.62 -15.90
C LEU A 304 0.13 -36.25 -14.67
N ASP A 305 1.41 -35.96 -14.40
CA ASP A 305 2.08 -36.44 -13.20
C ASP A 305 1.49 -35.80 -11.93
N LEU A 306 1.18 -34.50 -11.96
CA LEU A 306 0.47 -33.83 -10.88
C LEU A 306 -0.89 -34.46 -10.64
N SER A 307 -1.67 -34.77 -11.72
CA SER A 307 -3.01 -35.35 -11.63
C SER A 307 -3.05 -36.66 -10.82
N LYS A 308 -2.03 -37.51 -10.97
CA LYS A 308 -1.91 -38.83 -10.28
C LYS A 308 -1.69 -38.69 -8.77
N GLU A 309 -1.11 -37.57 -8.32
CA GLU A 309 -0.75 -37.32 -6.91
C GLU A 309 -1.81 -36.50 -6.15
N LEU A 310 -2.79 -35.93 -6.84
CA LEU A 310 -3.82 -35.11 -6.20
C LEU A 310 -4.64 -35.92 -5.18
N PRO A 311 -5.05 -35.34 -4.03
CA PRO A 311 -5.90 -36.01 -3.08
C PRO A 311 -7.31 -36.23 -3.63
N ASP A 312 -7.91 -37.41 -3.34
CA ASP A 312 -9.28 -37.74 -3.75
C ASP A 312 -10.34 -37.02 -2.92
N LYS A 313 -10.03 -36.74 -1.67
CA LYS A 313 -10.95 -36.15 -0.69
C LYS A 313 -10.48 -34.77 -0.26
N GLY A 314 -11.41 -33.90 0.09
CA GLY A 314 -11.12 -32.57 0.61
C GLY A 314 -11.39 -31.45 -0.41
N ARG A 315 -11.11 -30.20 -0.02
CA ARG A 315 -11.29 -29.02 -0.85
C ARG A 315 -10.20 -28.94 -1.92
N LYS A 316 -10.58 -28.76 -3.20
CA LYS A 316 -9.70 -28.83 -4.37
C LYS A 316 -8.99 -27.50 -4.71
N TYR A 317 -8.89 -26.58 -3.75
CA TYR A 317 -8.23 -25.28 -3.93
C TYR A 317 -6.78 -25.32 -3.43
N TYR A 318 -5.90 -24.55 -4.07
CA TYR A 318 -4.48 -24.46 -3.71
C TYR A 318 -4.22 -24.23 -2.23
N LYS A 319 -5.02 -23.37 -1.58
CA LYS A 319 -4.89 -23.09 -0.13
C LYS A 319 -4.90 -24.34 0.74
N PHE A 320 -5.69 -25.36 0.36
CA PHE A 320 -5.92 -26.58 1.11
C PHE A 320 -5.06 -27.77 0.67
N MET A 321 -4.21 -27.60 -0.35
CA MET A 321 -3.34 -28.66 -0.83
C MET A 321 -2.18 -28.92 0.14
N PRO A 322 -1.71 -30.18 0.21
CA PRO A 322 -0.48 -30.56 0.90
C PRO A 322 0.74 -29.79 0.35
N LYS A 323 1.79 -29.67 1.16
CA LYS A 323 2.98 -28.87 0.81
C LYS A 323 3.66 -29.36 -0.49
N ASN A 324 3.81 -30.66 -0.66
CA ASN A 324 4.38 -31.27 -1.88
C ASN A 324 3.60 -30.92 -3.14
N ILE A 325 2.27 -30.89 -3.06
CA ILE A 325 1.40 -30.49 -4.19
C ILE A 325 1.52 -29.00 -4.46
N LYS A 326 1.57 -28.16 -3.43
CA LYS A 326 1.80 -26.74 -3.58
C LYS A 326 3.10 -26.43 -4.28
N GLU A 327 4.19 -27.09 -3.90
CA GLU A 327 5.51 -26.94 -4.54
C GLU A 327 5.48 -27.32 -6.01
N LYS A 328 4.77 -28.40 -6.38
CA LYS A 328 4.60 -28.81 -7.78
C LYS A 328 3.80 -27.79 -8.59
N VAL A 329 2.72 -27.29 -8.03
CA VAL A 329 1.87 -26.24 -8.66
C VAL A 329 2.66 -24.96 -8.83
N ASP A 330 3.44 -24.55 -7.84
CA ASP A 330 4.26 -23.36 -7.88
C ASP A 330 5.36 -23.47 -8.95
N ASN A 331 6.06 -24.60 -8.99
CA ASN A 331 7.07 -24.89 -10.02
C ASN A 331 6.44 -24.89 -11.43
N LEU A 332 5.27 -25.48 -11.59
CA LEU A 332 4.56 -25.53 -12.87
C LEU A 332 4.12 -24.14 -13.34
N LEU A 333 3.65 -23.30 -12.41
CA LEU A 333 3.32 -21.90 -12.72
C LEU A 333 4.55 -21.12 -13.20
N GLU A 334 5.65 -21.16 -12.44
CA GLU A 334 6.89 -20.46 -12.82
C GLU A 334 7.44 -20.97 -14.14
N GLU A 335 7.46 -22.27 -14.36
CA GLU A 335 7.95 -22.87 -15.59
C GLU A 335 7.09 -22.49 -16.80
N THR A 336 5.76 -22.46 -16.63
CA THR A 336 4.83 -22.04 -17.70
C THR A 336 5.10 -20.60 -18.11
N ILE A 337 5.26 -19.69 -17.14
CA ILE A 337 5.57 -18.28 -17.45
C ILE A 337 6.94 -18.12 -18.09
N ASN A 338 7.97 -18.79 -17.56
CA ASN A 338 9.34 -18.60 -18.02
C ASN A 338 9.61 -19.21 -19.41
N ASN A 339 8.93 -20.30 -19.75
CA ASN A 339 9.15 -21.01 -21.02
C ASN A 339 8.23 -20.54 -22.16
N SER A 340 7.14 -19.80 -21.85
CA SER A 340 6.28 -19.20 -22.87
C SER A 340 6.73 -17.75 -23.13
N PRO A 341 7.31 -17.41 -24.29
CA PRO A 341 7.75 -16.04 -24.57
C PRO A 341 6.64 -15.01 -24.42
N ALA A 342 5.43 -15.34 -24.89
CA ALA A 342 4.28 -14.46 -24.83
C ALA A 342 3.82 -14.19 -23.38
N LEU A 343 3.75 -15.24 -22.52
CA LEU A 343 3.39 -15.07 -21.12
C LEU A 343 4.47 -14.31 -20.34
N LYS A 344 5.74 -14.59 -20.64
CA LYS A 344 6.87 -13.91 -20.01
C LYS A 344 6.90 -12.42 -20.35
N GLU A 345 6.65 -12.05 -21.59
CA GLU A 345 6.54 -10.66 -22.04
C GLU A 345 5.39 -9.95 -21.31
N MET A 346 4.19 -10.54 -21.28
CA MET A 346 3.03 -9.97 -20.57
C MET A 346 3.30 -9.79 -19.07
N TYR A 347 4.00 -10.74 -18.44
CA TYR A 347 4.36 -10.64 -17.04
C TYR A 347 5.40 -9.56 -16.79
N ASN A 348 6.43 -9.45 -17.63
CA ASN A 348 7.45 -8.40 -17.53
C ASN A 348 6.82 -7.01 -17.68
N THR A 349 5.93 -6.81 -18.65
CA THR A 349 5.22 -5.55 -18.84
C THR A 349 4.36 -5.21 -17.62
N TRP A 350 3.67 -6.21 -17.04
CA TRP A 350 2.95 -6.01 -15.79
C TRP A 350 3.88 -5.60 -14.64
N CYS A 351 5.05 -6.22 -14.51
CA CYS A 351 6.07 -5.87 -13.51
C CYS A 351 6.61 -4.44 -13.72
N GLU A 352 6.85 -4.04 -14.97
CA GLU A 352 7.30 -2.68 -15.29
C GLU A 352 6.27 -1.62 -14.83
N LYS A 353 4.97 -1.88 -15.08
CA LYS A 353 3.89 -1.01 -14.61
C LYS A 353 3.77 -1.00 -13.07
N GLN A 354 3.98 -2.13 -12.43
CA GLN A 354 4.03 -2.20 -10.96
C GLN A 354 5.20 -1.37 -10.40
N VAL A 355 6.37 -1.48 -11.00
CA VAL A 355 7.55 -0.67 -10.63
C VAL A 355 7.30 0.83 -10.87
N GLU A 356 6.62 1.19 -11.97
CA GLU A 356 6.25 2.57 -12.28
C GLU A 356 5.38 3.18 -11.18
N ILE A 357 4.37 2.44 -10.71
CA ILE A 357 3.51 2.84 -9.59
C ILE A 357 4.33 2.95 -8.28
N GLU A 358 5.17 1.95 -7.99
CA GLU A 358 5.94 1.92 -6.74
C GLU A 358 6.99 3.04 -6.65
N LYS A 359 7.55 3.51 -7.78
CA LYS A 359 8.48 4.64 -7.84
C LYS A 359 7.90 5.95 -7.29
N ILE A 360 6.59 6.08 -7.23
CA ILE A 360 5.94 7.26 -6.66
C ILE A 360 6.19 7.34 -5.15
N TYR A 361 6.24 6.19 -4.46
CA TYR A 361 6.34 6.15 -3.01
C TYR A 361 7.48 5.29 -2.45
N LYS A 362 8.30 4.65 -3.31
CA LYS A 362 9.49 3.89 -2.91
C LYS A 362 10.72 4.41 -3.64
N ASN A 363 11.81 4.64 -2.92
CA ASN A 363 13.10 4.99 -3.53
C ASN A 363 13.68 3.82 -4.32
N GLU A 364 13.55 2.61 -3.78
CA GLU A 364 14.02 1.37 -4.40
C GLU A 364 12.84 0.40 -4.55
N PRO A 365 12.10 0.46 -5.66
CA PRO A 365 11.04 -0.49 -5.93
C PRO A 365 11.60 -1.88 -6.23
N GLU A 366 10.85 -2.92 -5.88
CA GLU A 366 11.22 -4.31 -6.11
C GLU A 366 11.26 -4.61 -7.62
N GLN A 367 12.46 -4.85 -8.17
CA GLN A 367 12.64 -5.10 -9.61
C GLN A 367 12.38 -6.55 -10.00
N ALA A 368 12.74 -7.49 -9.14
CA ALA A 368 12.56 -8.93 -9.38
C ALA A 368 11.33 -9.45 -8.62
N ILE A 369 10.14 -9.25 -9.19
CA ILE A 369 8.90 -9.66 -8.57
C ILE A 369 8.60 -11.12 -8.94
N SER A 370 8.54 -12.03 -7.94
CA SER A 370 8.09 -13.39 -8.17
C SER A 370 6.57 -13.45 -8.34
N ILE A 371 6.08 -14.09 -9.41
CA ILE A 371 4.66 -14.32 -9.65
C ILE A 371 3.99 -15.09 -8.51
N LEU A 372 4.74 -15.94 -7.81
CA LEU A 372 4.23 -16.75 -6.71
C LEU A 372 3.80 -15.93 -5.49
N SER A 373 4.45 -14.76 -5.27
CA SER A 373 4.17 -13.86 -4.15
C SER A 373 3.01 -12.90 -4.40
N ARG A 374 2.57 -12.76 -5.65
CA ARG A 374 1.57 -11.76 -6.05
C ARG A 374 0.14 -12.27 -5.91
N PRO A 375 -0.70 -11.61 -5.08
CA PRO A 375 -2.10 -11.99 -4.88
C PRO A 375 -2.91 -12.02 -6.18
N GLU A 376 -2.58 -11.13 -7.12
CA GLU A 376 -3.26 -10.95 -8.41
C GLU A 376 -3.22 -12.22 -9.29
N PHE A 377 -2.22 -13.09 -9.08
CA PHE A 377 -2.02 -14.31 -9.86
C PHE A 377 -2.35 -15.60 -9.11
N LYS A 378 -2.91 -15.51 -7.88
CA LYS A 378 -3.32 -16.71 -7.11
C LYS A 378 -4.32 -17.60 -7.85
N SER A 379 -5.19 -17.01 -8.69
CA SER A 379 -6.16 -17.75 -9.49
C SER A 379 -5.49 -18.73 -10.48
N LEU A 380 -4.30 -18.42 -10.99
CA LEU A 380 -3.56 -19.31 -11.89
C LEU A 380 -3.17 -20.64 -11.23
N LYS A 381 -2.83 -20.62 -9.94
CA LYS A 381 -2.55 -21.84 -9.17
C LYS A 381 -3.79 -22.75 -9.08
N ASN A 382 -4.97 -22.14 -8.91
CA ASN A 382 -6.23 -22.90 -8.92
C ASN A 382 -6.58 -23.39 -10.33
N SER A 383 -6.26 -22.66 -11.40
CA SER A 383 -6.43 -23.11 -12.77
C SER A 383 -5.60 -24.37 -13.06
N ILE A 384 -4.33 -24.40 -12.63
CA ILE A 384 -3.47 -25.58 -12.76
C ILE A 384 -4.13 -26.80 -12.06
N LEU A 385 -4.60 -26.62 -10.82
CA LEU A 385 -5.25 -27.70 -10.09
C LEU A 385 -6.54 -28.19 -10.78
N ARG A 386 -7.36 -27.26 -11.27
CA ARG A 386 -8.58 -27.61 -12.02
C ARG A 386 -8.26 -28.47 -13.23
N SER A 387 -7.28 -28.09 -14.04
CA SER A 387 -6.86 -28.84 -15.21
C SER A 387 -6.29 -30.21 -14.84
N ALA A 388 -5.49 -30.29 -13.77
CA ALA A 388 -4.95 -31.57 -13.30
C ALA A 388 -6.06 -32.51 -12.80
N TYR A 389 -7.09 -32.00 -12.10
CA TYR A 389 -8.26 -32.80 -11.73
C TYR A 389 -9.09 -33.23 -12.94
N ALA A 390 -9.27 -32.37 -13.96
CA ALA A 390 -9.98 -32.70 -15.17
C ALA A 390 -9.33 -33.88 -15.90
N LEU A 391 -7.99 -33.86 -16.07
CA LEU A 391 -7.25 -34.97 -16.65
C LEU A 391 -7.39 -36.27 -15.88
N ARG A 392 -7.35 -36.23 -14.55
CA ARG A 392 -7.55 -37.39 -13.71
C ARG A 392 -8.92 -38.04 -13.88
N TYR A 393 -9.97 -37.22 -14.01
CA TYR A 393 -11.32 -37.73 -14.23
C TYR A 393 -11.48 -38.31 -15.65
N ALA A 394 -10.85 -37.72 -16.67
CA ALA A 394 -10.82 -38.25 -18.00
C ALA A 394 -10.15 -39.64 -18.08
N GLU A 395 -8.98 -39.81 -17.44
CA GLU A 395 -8.30 -41.12 -17.33
C GLU A 395 -9.13 -42.17 -16.59
N ASN A 396 -9.77 -41.79 -15.48
CA ASN A 396 -10.63 -42.69 -14.70
C ASN A 396 -11.93 -43.02 -15.46
N GLY A 397 -12.49 -42.06 -16.21
CA GLY A 397 -13.66 -42.27 -17.06
C GLY A 397 -13.38 -43.24 -18.23
N GLN A 398 -12.19 -43.18 -18.84
CA GLN A 398 -11.78 -44.16 -19.86
C GLN A 398 -11.58 -45.55 -19.28
N ARG A 399 -11.06 -45.68 -18.04
CA ARG A 399 -10.97 -46.98 -17.36
C ARG A 399 -12.32 -47.56 -16.93
N SER A 400 -13.33 -46.73 -16.70
CA SER A 400 -14.70 -47.15 -16.33
C SER A 400 -15.59 -47.45 -17.54
N VAL A 401 -15.22 -46.98 -18.72
CA VAL A 401 -15.92 -47.32 -19.99
C VAL A 401 -15.57 -48.73 -20.47
N GLU A 402 -14.44 -49.32 -20.02
CA GLU A 402 -14.16 -50.76 -20.17
C GLU A 402 -14.94 -51.64 -19.19
N SER A 403 -15.64 -51.07 -18.20
CA SER A 403 -16.47 -51.77 -17.24
C SER A 403 -17.75 -51.01 -16.89
N GLN A 404 -18.81 -51.18 -17.72
CA GLN A 404 -20.20 -50.70 -17.55
C GLN A 404 -20.47 -49.27 -18.04
N GLY A 405 -21.34 -49.23 -19.07
CA GLY A 405 -21.85 -48.02 -19.67
C GLY A 405 -22.75 -47.21 -18.75
N ASP A 406 -22.26 -46.05 -18.36
CA ASP A 406 -23.09 -44.92 -18.00
C ASP A 406 -22.37 -43.63 -18.39
N THR A 407 -23.01 -42.93 -19.27
CA THR A 407 -22.49 -41.75 -19.98
C THR A 407 -22.52 -40.54 -19.03
N ILE A 408 -21.35 -40.10 -18.53
CA ILE A 408 -21.21 -38.77 -17.93
C ILE A 408 -20.81 -37.81 -19.06
N ARG A 409 -21.78 -37.01 -19.50
CA ARG A 409 -21.55 -35.90 -20.44
C ARG A 409 -20.77 -34.80 -19.75
N ILE A 410 -19.59 -34.50 -20.25
CA ILE A 410 -18.88 -33.24 -19.94
C ILE A 410 -19.59 -32.12 -20.73
N ALA A 411 -20.30 -31.24 -20.03
CA ALA A 411 -21.01 -30.12 -20.63
C ALA A 411 -20.01 -28.95 -20.82
N THR A 412 -19.55 -28.77 -22.04
CA THR A 412 -18.99 -27.49 -22.51
C THR A 412 -20.13 -26.75 -23.22
N SER A 413 -20.43 -25.53 -22.79
CA SER A 413 -21.32 -24.51 -23.35
C SER A 413 -22.61 -24.25 -22.56
N GLU A 414 -23.04 -23.01 -22.54
CA GLU A 414 -24.32 -22.42 -22.06
C GLU A 414 -24.95 -22.95 -20.75
N LYS A 415 -24.73 -24.21 -20.38
CA LYS A 415 -25.18 -24.78 -19.08
C LYS A 415 -24.34 -24.36 -17.88
N ASP A 416 -23.07 -23.97 -18.06
CA ASP A 416 -22.22 -23.51 -16.93
C ASP A 416 -22.67 -22.15 -16.44
N ILE A 417 -23.24 -21.31 -17.31
CA ILE A 417 -23.86 -20.04 -16.92
C ILE A 417 -25.17 -20.30 -16.15
N GLN A 418 -25.90 -21.36 -16.48
CA GLN A 418 -27.12 -21.76 -15.77
C GLN A 418 -26.82 -22.34 -14.39
N SER A 419 -25.69 -23.04 -14.22
CA SER A 419 -25.29 -23.59 -12.91
C SER A 419 -24.89 -22.52 -11.89
N ILE A 420 -24.35 -21.38 -12.35
CA ILE A 420 -24.02 -20.23 -11.50
C ILE A 420 -25.29 -19.50 -11.04
N MET A 421 -26.38 -19.57 -11.79
CA MET A 421 -27.69 -19.03 -11.38
C MET A 421 -28.33 -19.80 -10.22
N ASP A 422 -27.92 -21.05 -9.99
CA ASP A 422 -28.42 -21.92 -8.91
C ASP A 422 -27.54 -21.87 -7.64
N TRP A 423 -26.48 -21.05 -7.64
CA TRP A 423 -25.64 -20.90 -6.44
C TRP A 423 -26.40 -20.22 -5.31
N SER A 424 -26.23 -20.76 -4.11
CA SER A 424 -26.75 -20.13 -2.90
C SER A 424 -26.08 -18.76 -2.70
N LEU A 425 -26.72 -17.87 -1.96
CA LEU A 425 -26.17 -16.54 -1.66
C LEU A 425 -24.79 -16.63 -0.99
N LEU A 426 -24.57 -17.66 -0.16
CA LEU A 426 -23.31 -17.88 0.53
C LEU A 426 -22.18 -18.25 -0.45
N GLU A 427 -22.47 -19.14 -1.41
CA GLU A 427 -21.52 -19.53 -2.45
C GLU A 427 -21.19 -18.37 -3.38
N LEU A 428 -22.20 -17.54 -3.74
CA LEU A 428 -21.98 -16.32 -4.51
C LEU A 428 -21.09 -15.31 -3.77
N GLN A 429 -21.28 -15.15 -2.45
CA GLN A 429 -20.45 -14.27 -1.64
C GLN A 429 -19.00 -14.78 -1.52
N GLU A 430 -18.81 -16.07 -1.23
CA GLU A 430 -17.49 -16.69 -1.17
C GLU A 430 -16.73 -16.55 -2.50
N GLU A 431 -17.39 -16.82 -3.63
CA GLU A 431 -16.77 -16.73 -4.94
C GLU A 431 -16.53 -15.27 -5.41
N ALA A 432 -17.41 -14.34 -5.03
CA ALA A 432 -17.20 -12.91 -5.30
C ALA A 432 -16.04 -12.34 -4.49
N GLU A 433 -15.88 -12.73 -3.22
CA GLU A 433 -14.72 -12.38 -2.39
C GLU A 433 -13.40 -12.94 -2.97
N HIS A 434 -13.49 -13.98 -3.77
CA HIS A 434 -12.37 -14.54 -4.54
C HIS A 434 -12.22 -13.93 -5.95
N HIS A 435 -12.86 -12.79 -6.19
CA HIS A 435 -12.81 -12.05 -7.46
C HIS A 435 -13.27 -12.87 -8.68
N ASN A 436 -14.23 -13.76 -8.49
CA ASN A 436 -14.94 -14.39 -9.61
C ASN A 436 -15.88 -13.36 -10.22
N LEU A 437 -15.54 -12.82 -11.39
CA LEU A 437 -16.30 -11.76 -12.05
C LEU A 437 -17.78 -12.11 -12.27
N ASN A 438 -18.08 -13.37 -12.59
CA ASN A 438 -19.46 -13.81 -12.75
C ASN A 438 -20.20 -13.84 -11.41
N ALA A 439 -19.55 -14.28 -10.33
CA ALA A 439 -20.12 -14.26 -8.98
C ALA A 439 -20.30 -12.80 -8.49
N CYS A 440 -19.32 -11.92 -8.72
CA CYS A 440 -19.44 -10.49 -8.44
C CYS A 440 -20.63 -9.87 -9.16
N TYR A 441 -20.78 -10.15 -10.47
CA TYR A 441 -21.89 -9.63 -11.26
C TYR A 441 -23.26 -10.15 -10.75
N GLN A 442 -23.40 -11.45 -10.47
CA GLN A 442 -24.65 -12.02 -9.95
C GLN A 442 -24.97 -11.51 -8.54
N LEU A 443 -23.96 -11.36 -7.68
CA LEU A 443 -24.13 -10.81 -6.34
C LEU A 443 -24.54 -9.33 -6.40
N ALA A 444 -23.91 -8.53 -7.26
CA ALA A 444 -24.27 -7.15 -7.52
C ALA A 444 -25.71 -7.02 -7.99
N LYS A 445 -26.13 -7.87 -8.94
CA LYS A 445 -27.50 -7.91 -9.45
C LYS A 445 -28.51 -8.27 -8.38
N LYS A 446 -28.21 -9.25 -7.50
CA LYS A 446 -29.07 -9.61 -6.37
C LYS A 446 -29.22 -8.45 -5.37
N TYR A 447 -28.14 -7.74 -5.03
CA TYR A 447 -28.22 -6.52 -4.20
C TYR A 447 -28.99 -5.38 -4.89
N GLN A 448 -28.89 -5.26 -6.22
CA GLN A 448 -29.60 -4.25 -6.99
C GLN A 448 -31.13 -4.51 -7.03
N THR A 449 -31.52 -5.78 -7.18
CA THR A 449 -32.94 -6.17 -7.37
C THR A 449 -33.62 -6.59 -6.08
N GLY A 450 -32.87 -6.93 -5.03
CA GLY A 450 -33.42 -7.50 -3.79
C GLY A 450 -33.83 -8.97 -3.92
N ASP A 451 -33.35 -9.68 -4.94
CA ASP A 451 -33.70 -11.10 -5.20
C ASP A 451 -32.99 -12.02 -4.21
N GLY A 452 -33.74 -12.51 -3.23
CA GLY A 452 -33.23 -13.40 -2.16
C GLY A 452 -32.36 -12.70 -1.11
N ILE A 453 -32.19 -11.36 -1.20
CA ILE A 453 -31.41 -10.55 -0.28
C ILE A 453 -32.03 -9.15 -0.14
N LYS A 454 -31.78 -8.46 0.98
CA LYS A 454 -32.21 -7.06 1.12
C LYS A 454 -31.54 -6.19 0.06
N MET A 455 -32.32 -5.43 -0.70
CA MET A 455 -31.83 -4.48 -1.69
C MET A 455 -30.86 -3.48 -1.06
N ASP A 456 -29.68 -3.32 -1.66
CA ASP A 456 -28.62 -2.40 -1.22
C ASP A 456 -27.84 -1.91 -2.44
N LEU A 457 -28.17 -0.71 -2.92
CA LEU A 457 -27.57 -0.13 -4.10
C LEU A 457 -26.07 0.20 -3.93
N TYR A 458 -25.65 0.48 -2.69
CA TYR A 458 -24.24 0.73 -2.39
C TYR A 458 -23.42 -0.56 -2.54
N LYS A 459 -23.89 -1.67 -1.95
CA LYS A 459 -23.26 -2.98 -2.12
C LYS A 459 -23.31 -3.45 -3.56
N ALA A 460 -24.40 -3.18 -4.28
CA ALA A 460 -24.47 -3.48 -5.69
C ALA A 460 -23.37 -2.76 -6.49
N ALA A 461 -23.18 -1.44 -6.26
CA ALA A 461 -22.12 -0.67 -6.92
C ALA A 461 -20.72 -1.19 -6.56
N MET A 462 -20.49 -1.56 -5.30
CA MET A 462 -19.21 -2.13 -4.85
C MET A 462 -18.84 -3.44 -5.54
N TRP A 463 -19.85 -4.29 -5.83
CA TRP A 463 -19.63 -5.57 -6.52
C TRP A 463 -19.58 -5.45 -8.05
N TYR A 464 -20.07 -4.32 -8.63
CA TYR A 464 -19.88 -4.02 -10.06
C TYR A 464 -18.52 -3.40 -10.37
N SER A 465 -17.84 -2.79 -9.38
CA SER A 465 -16.52 -2.18 -9.53
C SER A 465 -15.40 -3.23 -9.43
#